data_4a621d2e89ba9fbc87e05c59ed46c64d
#
_entry.id   4a621d2e89ba9fbc87e05c59ed46c64d
#
_cell.length_a   1.000
_cell.length_b   1.000
_cell.length_c   1.000
_cell.angle_alpha   90.00
_cell.angle_beta   90.00
_cell.angle_gamma   90.00
#
_symmetry.space_group_name_H-M   'P 1'
#
loop_
_entity.id
_entity.type
_entity.pdbx_description
1 polymer ?
#
loop_
_entity_poly.entity_id
_entity_poly.type
_entity_poly.pdbx_seq_one_letter_code
_entity_poly.pdbx_strand_id
1 'polypeptide(L)'
;AEPVAEDLNEVMRIRREKLAALVAEGKNPFEITKFPKTHDSADVKNDFERLENTVVSLAGRIISVRIMGKASFCHILDGEGSIQLYVRRDELGDEDYAAFKSWDIGDIIGVKGVVFRTHMGEISVRAEKLTLLSKSLRPLPEKFHGLKDTDTRYRQRYVDLIANPEVKRTFVIRSKIISCIPVSYTH
;
A
#
# COMPACT_ATOMS: atom_id res chain seq x y z
N ALA A 1 24.10 -19.11 -4.83
CA ALA A 1 23.00 -18.76 -3.90
C ALA A 1 23.35 -17.59 -2.95
N GLU A 2 24.63 -17.18 -2.90
CA GLU A 2 25.11 -16.11 -1.99
C GLU A 2 24.83 -14.66 -2.47
N PRO A 3 24.85 -14.31 -3.77
CA PRO A 3 24.64 -12.91 -4.16
C PRO A 3 23.25 -12.36 -3.78
N VAL A 4 22.22 -13.19 -3.77
CA VAL A 4 20.85 -12.76 -3.43
C VAL A 4 20.71 -12.36 -1.95
N ALA A 5 21.48 -12.97 -1.05
CA ALA A 5 21.43 -12.65 0.38
C ALA A 5 22.18 -11.34 0.70
N GLU A 6 23.27 -11.04 0.01
CA GLU A 6 24.02 -9.78 0.16
C GLU A 6 23.19 -8.59 -0.37
N ASP A 7 22.58 -8.71 -1.55
CA ASP A 7 21.70 -7.69 -2.12
C ASP A 7 20.49 -7.41 -1.22
N LEU A 8 19.91 -8.44 -0.62
CA LEU A 8 18.78 -8.29 0.30
C LEU A 8 19.17 -7.52 1.57
N ASN A 9 20.35 -7.81 2.13
CA ASN A 9 20.88 -7.10 3.29
C ASN A 9 21.15 -5.62 2.98
N GLU A 10 21.67 -5.32 1.81
CA GLU A 10 21.93 -3.95 1.35
C GLU A 10 20.62 -3.15 1.22
N VAL A 11 19.59 -3.71 0.58
CA VAL A 11 18.28 -3.08 0.46
C VAL A 11 17.67 -2.81 1.82
N MET A 12 17.77 -3.77 2.75
CA MET A 12 17.27 -3.58 4.12
C MET A 12 18.04 -2.50 4.88
N ARG A 13 19.36 -2.40 4.66
CA ARG A 13 20.21 -1.34 5.24
C ARG A 13 19.77 0.04 4.75
N ILE A 14 19.66 0.22 3.45
CA ILE A 14 19.21 1.48 2.83
C ILE A 14 17.83 1.90 3.36
N ARG A 15 16.89 0.98 3.48
CA ARG A 15 15.54 1.28 4.00
C ARG A 15 15.56 1.72 5.48
N ARG A 16 16.45 1.14 6.30
CA ARG A 16 16.64 1.56 7.69
C ARG A 16 17.30 2.93 7.78
N GLU A 17 18.26 3.23 6.92
CA GLU A 17 18.88 4.56 6.82
C GLU A 17 17.85 5.63 6.43
N LYS A 18 16.99 5.35 5.44
CA LYS A 18 15.87 6.23 5.09
C LYS A 18 14.94 6.48 6.28
N LEU A 19 14.60 5.44 7.04
CA LEU A 19 13.79 5.59 8.25
C LEU A 19 14.50 6.45 9.30
N ALA A 20 15.79 6.21 9.55
CA ALA A 20 16.57 6.98 10.51
C ALA A 20 16.61 8.47 10.12
N ALA A 21 16.77 8.79 8.84
CA ALA A 21 16.71 10.16 8.34
C ALA A 21 15.33 10.80 8.61
N LEU A 22 14.23 10.10 8.33
CA LEU A 22 12.88 10.60 8.63
C LEU A 22 12.66 10.84 10.12
N VAL A 23 13.16 9.97 10.98
CA VAL A 23 13.10 10.15 12.45
C VAL A 23 13.90 11.36 12.87
N ALA A 24 15.10 11.56 12.33
CA ALA A 24 15.94 12.73 12.63
C ALA A 24 15.29 14.06 12.21
N GLU A 25 14.48 14.05 11.14
CA GLU A 25 13.68 15.20 10.69
C GLU A 25 12.38 15.40 11.48
N GLY A 26 12.08 14.55 12.48
CA GLY A 26 10.81 14.59 13.22
C GLY A 26 9.60 14.12 12.41
N LYS A 27 9.83 13.38 11.33
CA LYS A 27 8.78 12.83 10.44
C LYS A 27 8.65 11.31 10.60
N ASN A 28 8.69 10.80 11.82
CA ASN A 28 8.60 9.37 12.09
C ASN A 28 7.21 8.82 11.70
N PRO A 29 7.11 7.98 10.66
CA PRO A 29 5.81 7.48 10.21
C PRO A 29 5.11 6.59 11.24
N PHE A 30 5.86 5.95 12.14
CA PHE A 30 5.30 5.05 13.16
C PHE A 30 4.61 5.78 14.33
N GLU A 31 4.75 7.10 14.44
CA GLU A 31 4.04 7.93 15.42
C GLU A 31 2.61 8.25 14.96
N ILE A 32 2.30 8.06 13.67
CA ILE A 32 0.97 8.29 13.12
C ILE A 32 0.10 7.08 13.44
N THR A 33 -0.63 7.14 14.56
CA THR A 33 -1.47 6.03 15.04
C THR A 33 -2.86 6.00 14.42
N LYS A 34 -3.32 7.09 13.79
CA LYS A 34 -4.64 7.20 13.16
C LYS A 34 -4.57 7.99 11.87
N PHE A 35 -5.18 7.46 10.82
CA PHE A 35 -5.39 8.15 9.55
C PHE A 35 -6.90 8.20 9.23
N PRO A 36 -7.46 9.39 8.90
CA PRO A 36 -8.90 9.55 8.65
C PRO A 36 -9.27 9.03 7.27
N LYS A 37 -9.34 7.71 7.11
CA LYS A 37 -9.81 7.05 5.89
C LYS A 37 -11.33 7.21 5.75
N THR A 38 -11.82 7.56 4.55
CA THR A 38 -13.25 7.71 4.25
C THR A 38 -13.82 6.56 3.44
N HIS A 39 -13.04 5.96 2.55
CA HIS A 39 -13.44 4.90 1.63
C HIS A 39 -12.35 3.84 1.50
N ASP A 40 -12.73 2.65 1.02
CA ASP A 40 -11.82 1.63 0.52
C ASP A 40 -11.72 1.69 -1.01
N SER A 41 -10.70 1.02 -1.56
CA SER A 41 -10.50 0.97 -3.02
C SER A 41 -11.68 0.35 -3.75
N ALA A 42 -12.36 -0.62 -3.15
CA ALA A 42 -13.57 -1.23 -3.69
C ALA A 42 -14.75 -0.25 -3.71
N ASP A 43 -14.94 0.55 -2.64
CA ASP A 43 -15.99 1.57 -2.59
C ASP A 43 -15.85 2.57 -3.73
N VAL A 44 -14.63 3.09 -3.95
CA VAL A 44 -14.35 4.05 -5.02
C VAL A 44 -14.61 3.46 -6.41
N LYS A 45 -14.33 2.18 -6.61
CA LYS A 45 -14.57 1.51 -7.89
C LYS A 45 -16.03 1.18 -8.14
N ASN A 46 -16.73 0.72 -7.10
CA ASN A 46 -18.14 0.31 -7.18
C ASN A 46 -19.09 1.50 -7.28
N ASP A 47 -18.81 2.58 -6.55
CA ASP A 47 -19.62 3.79 -6.48
C ASP A 47 -19.02 4.94 -7.31
N PHE A 48 -18.28 4.64 -8.37
CA PHE A 48 -17.54 5.63 -9.14
C PHE A 48 -18.41 6.79 -9.62
N GLU A 49 -19.59 6.53 -10.16
CA GLU A 49 -20.49 7.55 -10.69
C GLU A 49 -20.89 8.59 -9.63
N ARG A 50 -21.03 8.17 -8.38
CA ARG A 50 -21.35 9.06 -7.25
C ARG A 50 -20.11 9.79 -6.72
N LEU A 51 -18.96 9.14 -6.80
CA LEU A 51 -17.71 9.64 -6.22
C LEU A 51 -16.82 10.38 -7.23
N GLU A 52 -17.16 10.38 -8.51
CA GLU A 52 -16.39 11.11 -9.53
C GLU A 52 -16.32 12.60 -9.17
N ASN A 53 -15.14 13.18 -9.28
CA ASN A 53 -14.82 14.55 -8.89
C ASN A 53 -15.03 14.88 -7.39
N THR A 54 -15.22 13.89 -6.54
CA THR A 54 -15.25 14.09 -5.08
C THR A 54 -13.90 13.80 -4.44
N VAL A 55 -13.66 14.40 -3.28
CA VAL A 55 -12.45 14.20 -2.49
C VAL A 55 -12.63 12.97 -1.61
N VAL A 56 -11.74 12.02 -1.71
CA VAL A 56 -11.69 10.81 -0.87
C VAL A 56 -10.37 10.72 -0.12
N SER A 57 -10.38 9.97 0.98
CA SER A 57 -9.20 9.66 1.78
C SER A 57 -9.06 8.14 1.87
N LEU A 58 -7.96 7.62 1.36
CA LEU A 58 -7.65 6.18 1.27
C LEU A 58 -6.31 5.88 1.95
N ALA A 59 -6.14 4.66 2.39
CA ALA A 59 -4.85 4.19 2.88
C ALA A 59 -4.56 2.79 2.34
N GLY A 60 -3.31 2.56 1.93
CA GLY A 60 -2.93 1.26 1.37
C GLY A 60 -1.42 1.09 1.23
N ARG A 61 -1.03 -0.12 0.90
CA ARG A 61 0.37 -0.50 0.67
C ARG A 61 0.75 -0.22 -0.78
N ILE A 62 1.86 0.47 -0.98
CA ILE A 62 2.46 0.65 -2.31
C ILE A 62 2.86 -0.71 -2.88
N ILE A 63 2.28 -1.06 -4.03
CA ILE A 63 2.59 -2.31 -4.75
C ILE A 63 3.28 -2.07 -6.10
N SER A 64 3.20 -0.88 -6.63
CA SER A 64 3.97 -0.45 -7.81
C SER A 64 4.07 1.05 -7.86
N VAL A 65 5.17 1.55 -8.40
CA VAL A 65 5.41 2.97 -8.69
C VAL A 65 6.00 3.09 -10.08
N ARG A 66 5.48 4.03 -10.86
CA ARG A 66 5.99 4.39 -12.18
C ARG A 66 6.19 5.89 -12.25
N ILE A 67 7.43 6.33 -12.22
CA ILE A 67 7.80 7.75 -12.26
C ILE A 67 7.96 8.18 -13.72
N MET A 68 7.28 9.26 -14.13
CA MET A 68 7.28 9.81 -15.47
C MET A 68 7.54 11.33 -15.42
N GLY A 69 8.74 11.71 -14.98
CA GLY A 69 9.14 13.13 -14.89
C GLY A 69 8.36 13.91 -13.83
N LYS A 70 7.43 14.79 -14.25
CA LYS A 70 6.62 15.64 -13.37
C LYS A 70 5.34 14.95 -12.85
N ALA A 71 5.02 13.78 -13.38
CA ALA A 71 3.89 12.98 -12.96
C ALA A 71 4.33 11.55 -12.63
N SER A 72 3.59 10.87 -11.80
CA SER A 72 3.84 9.49 -11.42
C SER A 72 2.54 8.74 -11.25
N PHE A 73 2.56 7.44 -11.53
CA PHE A 73 1.48 6.53 -11.19
C PHE A 73 1.95 5.59 -10.09
N CYS A 74 1.10 5.40 -9.12
CA CYS A 74 1.35 4.49 -8.00
C CYS A 74 0.11 3.63 -7.81
N HIS A 75 0.27 2.32 -7.59
CA HIS A 75 -0.85 1.47 -7.16
C HIS A 75 -0.70 1.17 -5.68
N ILE A 76 -1.78 1.38 -4.95
CA ILE A 76 -1.88 0.95 -3.56
C ILE A 76 -2.85 -0.21 -3.42
N LEU A 77 -2.53 -1.12 -2.50
CA LEU A 77 -3.35 -2.27 -2.11
C LEU A 77 -3.86 -2.05 -0.70
N ASP A 78 -5.17 -2.10 -0.51
CA ASP A 78 -5.82 -2.06 0.81
C ASP A 78 -6.46 -3.40 1.20
N GLY A 79 -7.40 -3.37 2.14
CA GLY A 79 -8.14 -4.57 2.58
C GLY A 79 -9.01 -5.19 1.49
N GLU A 80 -9.62 -4.37 0.65
CA GLU A 80 -10.68 -4.74 -0.28
C GLU A 80 -10.21 -4.82 -1.74
N GLY A 81 -9.05 -4.22 -2.06
CA GLY A 81 -8.54 -4.28 -3.43
C GLY A 81 -7.35 -3.36 -3.66
N SER A 82 -7.16 -2.96 -4.92
CA SER A 82 -6.12 -2.02 -5.31
C SER A 82 -6.70 -0.85 -6.10
N ILE A 83 -6.08 0.30 -6.01
CA ILE A 83 -6.45 1.48 -6.77
C ILE A 83 -5.21 2.22 -7.27
N GLN A 84 -5.33 2.84 -8.44
CA GLN A 84 -4.29 3.68 -9.00
C GLN A 84 -4.34 5.08 -8.38
N LEU A 85 -3.18 5.61 -8.05
CA LEU A 85 -2.98 7.01 -7.68
C LEU A 85 -2.25 7.72 -8.82
N TYR A 86 -2.72 8.90 -9.16
CA TYR A 86 -2.05 9.83 -10.06
C TYR A 86 -1.44 10.96 -9.23
N VAL A 87 -0.12 11.03 -9.23
CA VAL A 87 0.65 11.95 -8.39
C VAL A 87 1.35 12.97 -9.30
N ARG A 88 0.97 14.25 -9.17
CA ARG A 88 1.57 15.34 -9.92
C ARG A 88 2.39 16.25 -9.01
N ARG A 89 3.57 16.64 -9.50
CA ARG A 89 4.44 17.58 -8.81
C ARG A 89 3.76 18.94 -8.59
N ASP A 90 3.04 19.43 -9.60
CA ASP A 90 2.39 20.74 -9.57
C ASP A 90 1.23 20.81 -8.54
N GLU A 91 0.62 19.68 -8.21
CA GLU A 91 -0.49 19.59 -7.23
C GLU A 91 0.00 19.28 -5.83
N LEU A 92 1.00 18.41 -5.72
CA LEU A 92 1.53 17.95 -4.44
C LEU A 92 2.55 18.94 -3.84
N GLY A 93 3.23 19.70 -4.68
CA GLY A 93 4.38 20.54 -4.33
C GLY A 93 5.72 19.78 -4.45
N ASP A 94 6.80 20.57 -4.54
CA ASP A 94 8.14 20.02 -4.81
C ASP A 94 8.66 19.13 -3.69
N GLU A 95 8.45 19.53 -2.44
CA GLU A 95 8.92 18.78 -1.26
C GLU A 95 8.21 17.44 -1.11
N ASP A 96 6.87 17.43 -1.14
CA ASP A 96 6.08 16.23 -0.98
C ASP A 96 6.25 15.27 -2.16
N TYR A 97 6.43 15.81 -3.38
CA TYR A 97 6.74 15.00 -4.54
C TYR A 97 8.14 14.36 -4.46
N ALA A 98 9.14 15.10 -3.96
CA ALA A 98 10.47 14.56 -3.71
C ALA A 98 10.45 13.49 -2.61
N ALA A 99 9.70 13.72 -1.53
CA ALA A 99 9.49 12.73 -0.47
C ALA A 99 8.84 11.45 -1.04
N PHE A 100 7.76 11.58 -1.82
CA PHE A 100 7.09 10.45 -2.46
C PHE A 100 8.06 9.62 -3.34
N LYS A 101 8.95 10.27 -4.09
CA LYS A 101 9.95 9.57 -4.92
C LYS A 101 10.97 8.77 -4.12
N SER A 102 11.17 9.11 -2.84
CA SER A 102 12.07 8.39 -1.94
C SER A 102 11.44 7.15 -1.30
N TRP A 103 10.11 7.02 -1.38
CA TRP A 103 9.39 5.90 -0.78
C TRP A 103 9.62 4.60 -1.55
N ASP A 104 9.42 3.50 -0.86
CA ASP A 104 9.72 2.17 -1.39
C ASP A 104 8.43 1.34 -1.59
N ILE A 105 8.49 0.40 -2.54
CA ILE A 105 7.45 -0.62 -2.68
C ILE A 105 7.34 -1.39 -1.36
N GLY A 106 6.11 -1.52 -0.87
CA GLY A 106 5.80 -2.12 0.42
C GLY A 106 5.48 -1.10 1.52
N ASP A 107 5.83 0.18 1.37
CA ASP A 107 5.45 1.22 2.31
C ASP A 107 3.92 1.37 2.37
N ILE A 108 3.39 1.73 3.52
CA ILE A 108 1.96 2.04 3.68
C ILE A 108 1.81 3.55 3.69
N ILE A 109 0.92 4.03 2.83
CA ILE A 109 0.65 5.46 2.67
C ILE A 109 -0.83 5.77 2.83
N GLY A 110 -1.11 6.98 3.29
CA GLY A 110 -2.41 7.62 3.21
C GLY A 110 -2.42 8.62 2.06
N VAL A 111 -3.51 8.68 1.34
CA VAL A 111 -3.76 9.63 0.26
C VAL A 111 -5.07 10.35 0.48
N LYS A 112 -5.07 11.67 0.29
CA LYS A 112 -6.27 12.47 0.11
C LYS A 112 -6.23 13.02 -1.30
N GLY A 113 -7.34 12.90 -2.05
CA GLY A 113 -7.36 13.35 -3.44
C GLY A 113 -8.70 13.14 -4.11
N VAL A 114 -8.80 13.57 -5.36
CA VAL A 114 -10.02 13.58 -6.17
C VAL A 114 -10.13 12.32 -7.01
N VAL A 115 -11.28 11.69 -6.97
CA VAL A 115 -11.60 10.53 -7.82
C VAL A 115 -11.82 10.98 -9.25
N PHE A 116 -11.21 10.29 -10.21
CA PHE A 116 -11.38 10.55 -11.63
C PHE A 116 -11.14 9.30 -12.47
N ARG A 117 -11.52 9.36 -13.73
CA ARG A 117 -11.22 8.31 -14.71
C ARG A 117 -10.11 8.78 -15.65
N THR A 118 -9.09 7.97 -15.82
CA THR A 118 -8.00 8.24 -16.79
C THR A 118 -8.52 8.11 -18.23
N HIS A 119 -7.77 8.67 -19.20
CA HIS A 119 -8.08 8.51 -20.62
C HIS A 119 -8.14 7.04 -21.09
N MET A 120 -7.42 6.16 -20.39
CA MET A 120 -7.42 4.72 -20.66
C MET A 120 -8.57 3.99 -19.95
N GLY A 121 -9.47 4.71 -19.27
CA GLY A 121 -10.64 4.16 -18.59
C GLY A 121 -10.40 3.67 -17.17
N GLU A 122 -9.19 3.76 -16.63
CA GLU A 122 -8.89 3.30 -15.26
C GLU A 122 -9.37 4.30 -14.22
N ILE A 123 -10.12 3.80 -13.21
CA ILE A 123 -10.55 4.60 -12.06
C ILE A 123 -9.35 4.85 -11.17
N SER A 124 -9.09 6.11 -10.89
CA SER A 124 -7.88 6.56 -10.21
C SER A 124 -8.19 7.68 -9.22
N VAL A 125 -7.28 7.93 -8.30
CA VAL A 125 -7.33 9.08 -7.39
C VAL A 125 -6.17 10.01 -7.69
N ARG A 126 -6.48 11.26 -8.02
CA ARG A 126 -5.51 12.33 -8.18
C ARG A 126 -5.13 12.85 -6.81
N ALA A 127 -3.89 12.59 -6.43
CA ALA A 127 -3.39 12.87 -5.08
C ALA A 127 -3.16 14.40 -4.89
N GLU A 128 -3.83 14.95 -3.89
CA GLU A 128 -3.63 16.32 -3.39
C GLU A 128 -2.72 16.33 -2.16
N LYS A 129 -2.75 15.27 -1.36
CA LYS A 129 -1.90 15.09 -0.19
C LYS A 129 -1.54 13.62 -0.02
N LEU A 130 -0.27 13.38 0.28
CA LEU A 130 0.27 12.06 0.62
C LEU A 130 0.88 12.09 2.02
N THR A 131 0.74 10.99 2.74
CA THR A 131 1.29 10.81 4.08
C THR A 131 1.89 9.42 4.19
N LEU A 132 3.15 9.32 4.56
CA LEU A 132 3.78 8.04 4.87
C LEU A 132 3.29 7.57 6.24
N LEU A 133 2.61 6.43 6.30
CA LEU A 133 2.03 5.87 7.54
C LEU A 133 2.90 4.76 8.13
N SER A 134 3.62 4.02 7.29
CA SER A 134 4.52 2.97 7.76
C SER A 134 5.59 2.68 6.72
N LYS A 135 6.84 2.53 7.16
CA LYS A 135 7.97 2.17 6.31
C LYS A 135 8.16 0.66 6.26
N SER A 136 8.22 0.10 5.07
CA SER A 136 8.54 -1.30 4.85
C SER A 136 10.05 -1.52 4.91
N LEU A 137 10.55 -2.06 6.00
CA LEU A 137 12.00 -2.29 6.21
C LEU A 137 12.53 -3.51 5.48
N ARG A 138 11.65 -4.43 5.07
CA ARG A 138 11.99 -5.59 4.26
C ARG A 138 11.31 -5.48 2.91
N PRO A 139 12.01 -5.75 1.79
CA PRO A 139 11.39 -5.78 0.47
C PRO A 139 10.34 -6.89 0.40
N LEU A 140 9.28 -6.63 -0.37
CA LEU A 140 8.31 -7.67 -0.69
C LEU A 140 8.93 -8.64 -1.71
N PRO A 141 8.48 -9.91 -1.74
CA PRO A 141 8.86 -10.86 -2.78
C PRO A 141 8.53 -10.31 -4.18
N GLU A 142 9.32 -10.71 -5.18
CA GLU A 142 9.07 -10.30 -6.55
C GLU A 142 7.66 -10.69 -7.02
N LYS A 143 6.99 -9.72 -7.66
CA LYS A 143 5.59 -9.81 -8.05
C LYS A 143 5.28 -10.99 -8.98
N PHE A 144 6.25 -11.40 -9.81
CA PHE A 144 6.07 -12.44 -10.84
C PHE A 144 6.31 -13.86 -10.33
N HIS A 145 7.06 -14.03 -9.27
CA HIS A 145 7.39 -15.35 -8.73
C HIS A 145 6.63 -15.66 -7.45
N GLY A 146 6.08 -14.64 -6.79
CA GLY A 146 5.40 -14.78 -5.50
C GLY A 146 6.29 -15.49 -4.47
N LEU A 147 5.70 -15.78 -3.34
CA LEU A 147 6.35 -16.62 -2.33
C LEU A 147 5.97 -18.08 -2.62
N LYS A 148 6.82 -18.83 -3.35
CA LYS A 148 6.55 -20.22 -3.77
C LYS A 148 6.99 -21.25 -2.73
N ASP A 149 8.09 -20.98 -2.03
CA ASP A 149 8.64 -21.89 -1.04
C ASP A 149 7.67 -22.09 0.12
N THR A 150 7.24 -23.33 0.32
CA THR A 150 6.21 -23.69 1.29
C THR A 150 6.64 -23.40 2.72
N ASP A 151 7.89 -23.68 3.08
CA ASP A 151 8.40 -23.44 4.44
C ASP A 151 8.41 -21.94 4.75
N THR A 152 8.89 -21.12 3.85
CA THR A 152 8.86 -19.66 3.98
C THR A 152 7.44 -19.12 4.07
N ARG A 153 6.48 -19.65 3.30
CA ARG A 153 5.06 -19.27 3.36
C ARG A 153 4.45 -19.56 4.73
N TYR A 154 4.81 -20.65 5.35
CA TYR A 154 4.33 -20.99 6.70
C TYR A 154 5.02 -20.17 7.79
N ARG A 155 6.32 -19.92 7.68
CA ARG A 155 7.09 -19.14 8.66
C ARG A 155 6.82 -17.64 8.57
N GLN A 156 6.60 -17.11 7.36
CA GLN A 156 6.33 -15.69 7.10
C GLN A 156 4.91 -15.51 6.54
N ARG A 157 3.91 -16.00 7.27
CA ARG A 157 2.52 -15.96 6.84
C ARG A 157 2.03 -14.56 6.47
N TYR A 158 2.49 -13.53 7.16
CA TYR A 158 2.16 -12.14 6.86
C TYR A 158 2.61 -11.71 5.47
N VAL A 159 3.75 -12.21 4.98
CA VAL A 159 4.22 -11.95 3.61
C VAL A 159 3.39 -12.75 2.59
N ASP A 160 3.08 -14.01 2.90
CA ASP A 160 2.23 -14.86 2.07
C ASP A 160 0.83 -14.24 1.84
N LEU A 161 0.23 -13.65 2.88
CA LEU A 161 -1.05 -12.94 2.78
C LEU A 161 -1.00 -11.66 1.94
N ILE A 162 0.18 -11.03 1.81
CA ILE A 162 0.38 -9.87 0.95
C ILE A 162 0.62 -10.31 -0.51
N ALA A 163 1.42 -11.36 -0.70
CA ALA A 163 1.85 -11.81 -2.02
C ALA A 163 0.81 -12.67 -2.75
N ASN A 164 0.00 -13.44 -2.00
CA ASN A 164 -0.95 -14.43 -2.52
C ASN A 164 -2.39 -14.10 -2.10
N PRO A 165 -3.19 -13.40 -2.93
CA PRO A 165 -4.55 -12.97 -2.58
C PRO A 165 -5.51 -14.12 -2.26
N GLU A 166 -5.36 -15.29 -2.92
CA GLU A 166 -6.16 -16.48 -2.67
C GLU A 166 -5.95 -17.01 -1.25
N VAL A 167 -4.73 -16.95 -0.73
CA VAL A 167 -4.41 -17.34 0.65
C VAL A 167 -5.08 -16.39 1.63
N LYS A 168 -5.01 -15.06 1.38
CA LYS A 168 -5.71 -14.05 2.17
C LYS A 168 -7.20 -14.37 2.27
N ARG A 169 -7.85 -14.68 1.13
CA ARG A 169 -9.27 -15.04 1.07
C ARG A 169 -9.60 -16.26 1.95
N THR A 170 -8.76 -17.29 1.92
CA THR A 170 -8.92 -18.49 2.76
C THR A 170 -8.90 -18.13 4.24
N PHE A 171 -7.96 -17.29 4.68
CA PHE A 171 -7.88 -16.87 6.09
C PHE A 171 -9.03 -15.97 6.51
N VAL A 172 -9.53 -15.10 5.63
CA VAL A 172 -10.73 -14.29 5.88
C VAL A 172 -11.96 -15.19 6.07
N ILE A 173 -12.15 -16.18 5.19
CA ILE A 173 -13.26 -17.17 5.32
C ILE A 173 -13.13 -17.95 6.62
N ARG A 174 -11.92 -18.44 6.95
CA ARG A 174 -11.67 -19.14 8.22
C ARG A 174 -12.06 -18.28 9.43
N SER A 175 -11.66 -17.02 9.45
CA SER A 175 -12.01 -16.10 10.55
C SER A 175 -13.52 -15.89 10.68
N LYS A 176 -14.22 -15.75 9.55
CA LYS A 176 -15.68 -15.64 9.54
C LYS A 176 -16.37 -16.89 10.09
N ILE A 177 -15.92 -18.09 9.69
CA ILE A 177 -16.46 -19.36 10.21
C ILE A 177 -16.27 -19.43 11.73
N ILE A 178 -15.05 -19.16 12.21
CA ILE A 178 -14.75 -19.19 13.66
C ILE A 178 -15.62 -18.16 14.41
N SER A 179 -15.86 -16.99 13.87
CA SER A 179 -16.70 -15.96 14.49
C SER A 179 -18.19 -16.33 14.51
N CYS A 180 -18.67 -17.14 13.57
CA CYS A 180 -20.07 -17.61 13.54
C CYS A 180 -20.36 -18.69 14.58
N ILE A 181 -19.39 -19.51 14.98
CA ILE A 181 -19.59 -20.63 15.92
C ILE A 181 -20.11 -20.17 17.28
N PRO A 182 -19.53 -19.17 17.97
CA PRO A 182 -20.04 -18.71 19.28
C PRO A 182 -21.48 -18.19 19.20
N VAL A 183 -21.83 -17.48 18.12
CA VAL A 183 -23.18 -16.93 17.92
C VAL A 183 -24.22 -18.06 17.82
N SER A 184 -23.90 -19.16 17.14
CA SER A 184 -24.83 -20.29 17.00
C SER A 184 -25.05 -21.11 18.28
N TYR A 185 -24.15 -21.00 19.28
CA TYR A 185 -24.28 -21.69 20.58
C TYR A 185 -24.88 -20.80 21.68
N THR A 186 -25.04 -19.50 21.45
CA THR A 186 -25.56 -18.53 22.44
C THR A 186 -26.99 -18.07 22.16
N HIS A 187 -27.60 -18.53 21.07
CA HIS A 187 -28.98 -18.19 20.66
C HIS A 187 -29.79 -19.51 20.39
#